data_a6e37abea31e7f58cdce67a0cfde93b2
#
_entry.id   a6e37abea31e7f58cdce67a0cfde93b2
#
_cell.length_a   1.000
_cell.length_b   1.000
_cell.length_c   1.000
_cell.angle_alpha   90.00
_cell.angle_beta   90.00
_cell.angle_gamma   90.00
#
_symmetry.space_group_name_H-M   'P 1'
#
loop_
_entity.id
_entity.type
_entity.pdbx_description
1 polymer ?
#
loop_
_entity_poly.entity_id
_entity_poly.type
_entity_poly.pdbx_seq_one_letter_code
_entity_poly.pdbx_strand_id
1 'polypeptide(L)'
;LERQQDASPEQQFDQGRQVGLQTAELPLPAHSSELHVPGMGVVSVRYLQRDEPTAGEKNTAAGEESGAAVGAFLKNIPQKKYTKWLDYDKIIQSVVFRTRRSGDYLTIDDNFSKKSLKKYMIEEKIPANERNSMMVLADGNHIIWVPGGRISTYYRVTEQTRVILEVTCMEKQE
;
A
#
# COMPACT_ATOMS: atom_id res chain seq x y z
N LEU A 1 -4.82 19.63 71.08
CA LEU A 1 -4.78 18.31 70.43
C LEU A 1 -5.38 18.44 69.03
N GLU A 2 -4.58 18.99 68.07
CA GLU A 2 -4.93 19.03 66.64
C GLU A 2 -4.08 18.00 65.90
N ARG A 3 -4.76 17.11 65.21
CA ARG A 3 -4.12 16.15 64.29
C ARG A 3 -3.96 16.83 62.93
N GLN A 4 -2.74 17.03 62.52
CA GLN A 4 -2.41 17.34 61.14
C GLN A 4 -2.63 16.10 60.31
N GLN A 5 -3.44 16.24 59.24
CA GLN A 5 -3.61 15.27 58.20
C GLN A 5 -2.57 15.52 57.10
N ASP A 6 -1.70 14.54 56.89
CA ASP A 6 -0.78 14.51 55.79
C ASP A 6 -1.55 14.40 54.45
N ALA A 7 -1.34 15.36 53.58
CA ALA A 7 -1.80 15.29 52.19
C ALA A 7 -0.78 14.53 51.38
N SER A 8 -1.22 13.41 50.82
CA SER A 8 -0.47 12.62 49.84
C SER A 8 -0.27 13.41 48.53
N PRO A 9 0.89 13.32 47.88
CA PRO A 9 1.12 13.98 46.61
C PRO A 9 0.31 13.27 45.50
N GLU A 10 -0.50 14.07 44.81
CA GLU A 10 -1.24 13.66 43.64
C GLU A 10 -0.26 13.18 42.53
N GLN A 11 -0.50 11.97 42.07
CA GLN A 11 0.16 11.41 40.91
C GLN A 11 -0.23 12.23 39.68
N GLN A 12 0.71 13.00 39.17
CA GLN A 12 0.63 13.57 37.82
C GLN A 12 0.63 12.39 36.82
N PHE A 13 -0.55 12.07 36.33
CA PHE A 13 -0.66 11.21 35.13
C PHE A 13 -0.05 11.96 33.96
N ASP A 14 1.08 11.45 33.52
CA ASP A 14 1.69 11.80 32.25
C ASP A 14 0.65 11.60 31.14
N GLN A 15 0.15 12.70 30.60
CA GLN A 15 -0.70 12.68 29.41
C GLN A 15 0.19 12.31 28.24
N GLY A 16 0.33 10.99 28.04
CA GLY A 16 0.97 10.41 26.88
C GLY A 16 0.41 11.04 25.62
N ARG A 17 1.27 11.74 24.92
CA ARG A 17 1.06 12.34 23.60
C ARG A 17 0.49 11.26 22.68
N GLN A 18 -0.83 11.27 22.49
CA GLN A 18 -1.47 10.49 21.43
C GLN A 18 -0.96 11.04 20.10
N VAL A 19 0.02 10.34 19.55
CA VAL A 19 0.37 10.52 18.13
C VAL A 19 -0.83 9.99 17.35
N GLY A 20 -1.70 10.90 16.94
CA GLY A 20 -2.88 10.56 16.14
C GLY A 20 -2.43 9.77 14.91
N LEU A 21 -2.98 8.56 14.74
CA LEU A 21 -2.79 7.75 13.54
C LEU A 21 -3.33 8.56 12.36
N GLN A 22 -2.45 9.18 11.60
CA GLN A 22 -2.83 9.84 10.36
C GLN A 22 -3.03 8.77 9.30
N THR A 23 -4.28 8.52 8.95
CA THR A 23 -4.65 7.64 7.84
C THR A 23 -4.98 8.51 6.64
N ALA A 24 -4.33 8.28 5.52
CA ALA A 24 -4.67 8.88 4.24
C ALA A 24 -5.37 7.83 3.39
N GLU A 25 -6.61 8.13 2.94
CA GLU A 25 -7.32 7.29 1.99
C GLU A 25 -6.92 7.68 0.57
N LEU A 26 -6.58 6.68 -0.24
CA LEU A 26 -6.42 6.89 -1.67
C LEU A 26 -7.80 7.15 -2.26
N PRO A 27 -8.04 8.32 -2.90
CA PRO A 27 -9.28 8.53 -3.62
C PRO A 27 -9.40 7.44 -4.69
N LEU A 28 -10.59 6.86 -4.83
CA LEU A 28 -10.95 5.93 -5.91
C LEU A 28 -11.49 6.73 -7.10
N PRO A 29 -10.66 7.44 -7.88
CA PRO A 29 -11.15 8.22 -9.00
C PRO A 29 -11.11 7.37 -10.27
N ALA A 30 -11.95 7.70 -11.21
CA ALA A 30 -11.86 7.20 -12.58
C ALA A 30 -10.60 7.67 -13.32
N HIS A 31 -9.78 8.52 -12.71
CA HIS A 31 -8.63 9.19 -13.32
C HIS A 31 -7.41 9.21 -12.42
N SER A 32 -6.24 9.42 -13.02
CA SER A 32 -4.98 9.61 -12.30
C SER A 32 -5.05 10.78 -11.32
N SER A 33 -4.47 10.63 -10.16
CA SER A 33 -4.43 11.66 -9.13
C SER A 33 -3.13 11.64 -8.34
N GLU A 34 -2.86 12.77 -7.69
CA GLU A 34 -1.78 12.89 -6.72
C GLU A 34 -2.39 13.14 -5.34
N LEU A 35 -1.78 12.56 -4.32
CA LEU A 35 -2.19 12.80 -2.94
C LEU A 35 -0.96 13.00 -2.07
N HIS A 36 -1.12 13.79 -1.01
CA HIS A 36 -0.08 13.99 -0.01
C HIS A 36 -0.25 12.97 1.11
N VAL A 37 0.74 12.09 1.25
CA VAL A 37 0.76 11.08 2.32
C VAL A 37 1.73 11.51 3.41
N PRO A 38 1.27 11.64 4.66
CA PRO A 38 2.12 12.05 5.78
C PRO A 38 3.37 11.17 5.90
N GLY A 39 4.53 11.79 5.99
CA GLY A 39 5.81 11.09 6.10
C GLY A 39 6.37 10.50 4.80
N MET A 40 5.59 10.52 3.69
CA MET A 40 6.01 10.02 2.38
C MET A 40 6.09 11.11 1.31
N GLY A 41 5.39 12.24 1.51
CA GLY A 41 5.30 13.31 0.51
C GLY A 41 4.21 13.05 -0.52
N VAL A 42 4.45 13.46 -1.76
CA VAL A 42 3.49 13.28 -2.86
C VAL A 42 3.55 11.85 -3.39
N VAL A 43 2.39 11.24 -3.48
CA VAL A 43 2.19 9.92 -4.08
C VAL A 43 1.31 10.08 -5.32
N SER A 44 1.81 9.65 -6.46
CA SER A 44 1.06 9.63 -7.71
C SER A 44 0.40 8.27 -7.91
N VAL A 45 -0.86 8.30 -8.29
CA VAL A 45 -1.70 7.12 -8.53
C VAL A 45 -2.26 7.18 -9.94
N ARG A 46 -2.13 6.09 -10.69
CA ARG A 46 -2.67 5.97 -12.05
C ARG A 46 -3.42 4.65 -12.19
N TYR A 47 -4.57 4.70 -12.86
CA TYR A 47 -5.33 3.53 -13.25
C TYR A 47 -5.14 3.27 -14.73
N LEU A 48 -4.68 2.07 -15.05
CA LEU A 48 -4.46 1.62 -16.41
C LEU A 48 -5.48 0.53 -16.71
N GLN A 49 -6.46 0.83 -17.57
CA GLN A 49 -7.43 -0.15 -18.03
C GLN A 49 -6.85 -0.96 -19.19
N ARG A 50 -7.10 -2.24 -19.16
CA ARG A 50 -6.83 -3.12 -20.29
C ARG A 50 -8.07 -3.12 -21.17
N ASP A 51 -7.90 -2.73 -22.42
CA ASP A 51 -8.97 -2.87 -23.41
C ASP A 51 -9.28 -4.36 -23.59
N GLU A 52 -10.54 -4.74 -23.35
CA GLU A 52 -11.00 -6.09 -23.68
C GLU A 52 -10.90 -6.26 -25.20
N PRO A 53 -10.36 -7.35 -25.71
CA PRO A 53 -10.53 -7.66 -27.12
C PRO A 53 -12.02 -7.83 -27.38
N THR A 54 -12.63 -6.86 -28.05
CA THR A 54 -14.01 -6.96 -28.49
C THR A 54 -14.17 -8.20 -29.34
N ALA A 55 -14.88 -9.19 -28.80
CA ALA A 55 -15.26 -10.39 -29.55
C ALA A 55 -16.25 -9.96 -30.65
N GLY A 56 -15.75 -9.59 -31.84
CA GLY A 56 -16.65 -9.30 -32.96
C GLY A 56 -16.11 -8.47 -34.12
N GLU A 57 -14.87 -8.03 -34.17
CA GLU A 57 -14.35 -7.35 -35.36
C GLU A 57 -13.26 -8.15 -36.05
N LYS A 58 -13.70 -8.95 -37.04
CA LYS A 58 -12.84 -9.41 -38.12
C LYS A 58 -12.56 -8.22 -39.05
N ASN A 59 -11.25 -7.97 -39.28
CA ASN A 59 -10.66 -7.15 -40.32
C ASN A 59 -10.84 -5.65 -40.27
N THR A 60 -9.84 -4.99 -39.67
CA THR A 60 -9.11 -3.95 -40.42
C THR A 60 -7.74 -3.75 -39.73
N ALA A 61 -6.71 -3.71 -40.54
CA ALA A 61 -5.31 -3.59 -40.16
C ALA A 61 -5.02 -2.21 -39.55
N ALA A 62 -5.13 -2.06 -38.22
CA ALA A 62 -4.63 -0.94 -37.41
C ALA A 62 -4.81 -1.15 -35.90
N GLY A 63 -5.14 -2.36 -35.41
CA GLY A 63 -5.49 -2.62 -33.99
C GLY A 63 -4.62 -3.61 -33.23
N GLU A 64 -3.51 -4.08 -33.81
CA GLU A 64 -2.71 -5.15 -33.20
C GLU A 64 -1.70 -4.69 -32.13
N GLU A 65 -1.50 -3.37 -31.94
CA GLU A 65 -0.45 -2.90 -31.04
C GLU A 65 -0.84 -2.85 -29.56
N SER A 66 -2.12 -2.73 -29.21
CA SER A 66 -2.53 -2.54 -27.82
C SER A 66 -2.46 -3.84 -26.99
N GLY A 67 -2.97 -4.95 -27.51
CA GLY A 67 -2.93 -6.23 -26.81
C GLY A 67 -1.53 -6.84 -26.69
N ALA A 68 -0.71 -6.68 -27.73
CA ALA A 68 0.68 -7.11 -27.72
C ALA A 68 1.53 -6.26 -26.77
N ALA A 69 1.27 -4.95 -26.70
CA ALA A 69 1.97 -4.03 -25.79
C ALA A 69 1.67 -4.33 -24.31
N VAL A 70 0.42 -4.65 -23.96
CA VAL A 70 0.06 -5.05 -22.59
C VAL A 70 0.65 -6.41 -22.24
N GLY A 71 0.62 -7.37 -23.15
CA GLY A 71 1.27 -8.68 -22.95
C GLY A 71 2.78 -8.57 -22.77
N ALA A 72 3.44 -7.72 -23.54
CA ALA A 72 4.86 -7.41 -23.37
C ALA A 72 5.14 -6.68 -22.05
N PHE A 73 4.27 -5.76 -21.64
CA PHE A 73 4.36 -5.06 -20.34
C PHE A 73 4.24 -6.05 -19.17
N LEU A 74 3.30 -7.00 -19.22
CA LEU A 74 3.13 -8.01 -18.17
C LEU A 74 4.35 -8.92 -18.01
N LYS A 75 5.06 -9.22 -19.13
CA LYS A 75 6.29 -10.01 -19.11
C LYS A 75 7.47 -9.24 -18.52
N ASN A 76 7.45 -7.92 -18.61
CA ASN A 76 8.56 -7.03 -18.25
C ASN A 76 8.14 -5.91 -17.29
N ILE A 77 7.29 -6.20 -16.29
CA ILE A 77 6.94 -5.20 -15.28
C ILE A 77 8.22 -4.72 -14.58
N PRO A 78 8.57 -3.42 -14.67
CA PRO A 78 9.80 -2.93 -14.09
C PRO A 78 9.81 -3.11 -12.57
N GLN A 79 10.91 -3.62 -12.02
CA GLN A 79 11.07 -3.78 -10.57
C GLN A 79 11.64 -2.48 -9.98
N LYS A 80 10.79 -1.47 -9.83
CA LYS A 80 11.17 -0.19 -9.22
C LYS A 80 10.87 -0.20 -7.72
N LYS A 81 11.76 0.41 -6.93
CA LYS A 81 11.64 0.46 -5.48
C LYS A 81 10.44 1.26 -5.02
N TYR A 82 10.19 2.39 -5.66
CA TYR A 82 9.16 3.35 -5.27
C TYR A 82 7.98 3.44 -6.25
N THR A 83 7.95 2.64 -7.30
CA THR A 83 6.80 2.48 -8.19
C THR A 83 6.39 1.03 -8.24
N LYS A 84 5.11 0.77 -8.02
CA LYS A 84 4.53 -0.59 -8.07
C LYS A 84 3.28 -0.60 -8.94
N TRP A 85 3.10 -1.70 -9.62
CA TRP A 85 1.93 -2.05 -10.42
C TRP A 85 1.19 -3.17 -9.72
N LEU A 86 -0.09 -2.97 -9.48
CA LEU A 86 -0.92 -3.81 -8.63
C LEU A 86 -2.19 -4.19 -9.37
N ASP A 87 -2.70 -5.37 -9.09
CA ASP A 87 -3.99 -5.84 -9.58
C ASP A 87 -5.12 -5.17 -8.80
N TYR A 88 -5.74 -4.16 -9.41
CA TYR A 88 -6.83 -3.42 -8.78
C TYR A 88 -8.10 -4.25 -8.63
N ASP A 89 -8.33 -5.23 -9.52
CA ASP A 89 -9.50 -6.11 -9.48
C ASP A 89 -9.56 -6.95 -8.20
N LYS A 90 -8.44 -7.12 -7.50
CA LYS A 90 -8.34 -7.89 -6.26
C LYS A 90 -8.56 -7.08 -4.98
N ILE A 91 -8.74 -5.77 -5.10
CA ILE A 91 -9.00 -4.91 -3.95
C ILE A 91 -10.47 -5.04 -3.53
N ILE A 92 -10.72 -5.33 -2.26
CA ILE A 92 -12.05 -5.69 -1.76
C ILE A 92 -12.69 -4.54 -0.99
N GLN A 93 -11.93 -3.86 -0.14
CA GLN A 93 -12.48 -2.82 0.75
C GLN A 93 -12.14 -1.43 0.24
N SER A 94 -10.94 -0.99 0.51
CA SER A 94 -10.43 0.31 0.08
C SER A 94 -8.91 0.32 0.15
N VAL A 95 -8.31 1.13 -0.71
CA VAL A 95 -6.85 1.33 -0.68
C VAL A 95 -6.54 2.53 0.20
N VAL A 96 -5.79 2.29 1.27
CA VAL A 96 -5.39 3.33 2.21
C VAL A 96 -3.90 3.28 2.50
N PHE A 97 -3.27 4.45 2.57
CA PHE A 97 -1.98 4.59 3.24
C PHE A 97 -2.23 4.82 4.73
N ARG A 98 -1.65 4.00 5.56
CA ARG A 98 -1.74 4.11 7.02
C ARG A 98 -0.53 3.49 7.70
N THR A 99 -0.36 3.76 8.98
CA THR A 99 0.60 3.05 9.81
C THR A 99 0.11 1.62 10.12
N ARG A 100 1.02 0.76 10.54
CA ARG A 100 0.71 -0.64 10.88
C ARG A 100 -0.34 -0.76 11.98
N ARG A 101 -1.11 -1.84 11.93
CA ARG A 101 -2.09 -2.23 12.95
C ARG A 101 -1.86 -3.66 13.39
N SER A 102 -2.44 -4.02 14.53
CA SER A 102 -2.46 -5.42 14.97
C SER A 102 -3.27 -6.27 13.97
N GLY A 103 -2.76 -7.45 13.65
CA GLY A 103 -3.40 -8.34 12.68
C GLY A 103 -3.01 -8.10 11.21
N ASP A 104 -2.21 -7.09 10.92
CA ASP A 104 -1.71 -6.84 9.55
C ASP A 104 -0.82 -7.99 9.06
N TYR A 105 -1.02 -8.36 7.80
CA TYR A 105 -0.28 -9.45 7.16
C TYR A 105 -0.02 -9.17 5.68
N LEU A 106 1.00 -9.83 5.14
CA LEU A 106 1.30 -9.92 3.71
C LEU A 106 1.14 -11.36 3.25
N THR A 107 0.88 -11.54 1.96
CA THR A 107 1.06 -12.82 1.28
C THR A 107 2.43 -12.85 0.61
N ILE A 108 3.16 -13.95 0.78
CA ILE A 108 4.61 -13.98 0.50
C ILE A 108 5.02 -14.92 -0.63
N ASP A 109 4.16 -15.84 -1.02
CA ASP A 109 4.41 -16.85 -2.06
C ASP A 109 3.19 -17.06 -2.95
N ASP A 110 3.32 -17.93 -3.94
CA ASP A 110 2.27 -18.20 -4.93
C ASP A 110 1.09 -19.03 -4.35
N ASN A 111 1.27 -19.63 -3.18
CA ASN A 111 0.20 -20.26 -2.40
C ASN A 111 -0.52 -19.26 -1.47
N PHE A 112 -0.15 -17.99 -1.54
CA PHE A 112 -0.68 -16.90 -0.70
C PHE A 112 -0.51 -17.15 0.80
N SER A 113 0.58 -17.81 1.20
CA SER A 113 0.93 -18.00 2.59
C SER A 113 1.05 -16.65 3.30
N LYS A 114 0.40 -16.53 4.45
CA LYS A 114 0.35 -15.29 5.22
C LYS A 114 1.57 -15.15 6.12
N LYS A 115 2.18 -13.97 6.10
CA LYS A 115 3.22 -13.56 7.05
C LYS A 115 2.76 -12.28 7.75
N SER A 116 2.81 -12.24 9.09
CA SER A 116 2.46 -11.02 9.81
C SER A 116 3.41 -9.88 9.43
N LEU A 117 2.87 -8.67 9.31
CA LEU A 117 3.65 -7.47 9.00
C LEU A 117 4.79 -7.25 10.02
N LYS A 118 4.50 -7.52 11.31
CA LYS A 118 5.52 -7.44 12.37
C LYS A 118 6.72 -8.36 12.09
N LYS A 119 6.47 -9.63 11.74
CA LYS A 119 7.53 -10.59 11.41
C LYS A 119 8.31 -10.16 10.18
N TYR A 120 7.61 -9.71 9.13
CA TYR A 120 8.22 -9.18 7.92
C TYR A 120 9.17 -8.01 8.24
N MET A 121 8.72 -7.01 9.00
CA MET A 121 9.54 -5.85 9.36
C MET A 121 10.80 -6.23 10.18
N ILE A 122 10.73 -7.28 10.99
CA ILE A 122 11.87 -7.79 11.75
C ILE A 122 12.88 -8.45 10.82
N GLU A 123 12.40 -9.31 9.92
CA GLU A 123 13.25 -10.02 8.95
C GLU A 123 13.96 -9.06 7.99
N GLU A 124 13.25 -8.01 7.55
CA GLU A 124 13.82 -6.93 6.72
C GLU A 124 14.69 -5.95 7.51
N LYS A 125 14.92 -6.22 8.80
CA LYS A 125 15.77 -5.41 9.71
C LYS A 125 15.35 -3.94 9.79
N ILE A 126 14.05 -3.65 9.61
CA ILE A 126 13.51 -2.30 9.81
C ILE A 126 13.69 -1.92 11.28
N PRO A 127 14.32 -0.77 11.60
CA PRO A 127 14.55 -0.34 12.98
C PRO A 127 13.26 -0.26 13.79
N ALA A 128 13.30 -0.67 15.06
CA ALA A 128 12.10 -0.73 15.92
C ALA A 128 11.40 0.62 16.08
N ASN A 129 12.16 1.71 16.14
CA ASN A 129 11.65 3.08 16.23
C ASN A 129 10.93 3.54 14.95
N GLU A 130 11.24 2.95 13.80
CA GLU A 130 10.62 3.32 12.52
C GLU A 130 9.35 2.53 12.23
N ARG A 131 9.22 1.30 12.75
CA ARG A 131 8.10 0.39 12.45
C ARG A 131 6.73 0.96 12.76
N ASN A 132 6.62 1.84 13.76
CA ASN A 132 5.33 2.41 14.18
C ASN A 132 4.90 3.62 13.34
N SER A 133 5.87 4.33 12.76
CA SER A 133 5.62 5.52 11.93
C SER A 133 5.63 5.22 10.43
N MET A 134 6.09 4.03 10.05
CA MET A 134 6.17 3.64 8.65
C MET A 134 4.77 3.50 8.04
N MET A 135 4.55 4.19 6.93
CA MET A 135 3.31 4.08 6.17
C MET A 135 3.33 2.83 5.30
N VAL A 136 2.22 2.13 5.22
CA VAL A 136 2.00 0.97 4.36
C VAL A 136 0.74 1.16 3.54
N LEU A 137 0.69 0.60 2.34
CA LEU A 137 -0.51 0.57 1.52
C LEU A 137 -1.30 -0.68 1.88
N ALA A 138 -2.56 -0.53 2.26
CA ALA A 138 -3.37 -1.62 2.80
C ALA A 138 -4.78 -1.66 2.23
N ASP A 139 -5.34 -2.88 2.14
CA ASP A 139 -6.75 -3.21 1.93
C ASP A 139 -7.25 -3.94 3.18
N GLY A 140 -7.91 -3.23 4.07
CA GLY A 140 -8.22 -3.75 5.41
C GLY A 140 -6.94 -4.11 6.18
N ASN A 141 -6.83 -5.35 6.64
CA ASN A 141 -5.62 -5.88 7.30
C ASN A 141 -4.62 -6.53 6.33
N HIS A 142 -4.99 -6.70 5.07
CA HIS A 142 -4.09 -7.22 4.05
C HIS A 142 -3.22 -6.09 3.52
N ILE A 143 -1.93 -6.16 3.79
CA ILE A 143 -0.97 -5.18 3.30
C ILE A 143 -0.71 -5.44 1.81
N ILE A 144 -1.00 -4.44 0.99
CA ILE A 144 -0.76 -4.49 -0.45
C ILE A 144 0.72 -4.29 -0.74
N TRP A 145 1.30 -3.25 -0.15
CA TRP A 145 2.69 -2.86 -0.39
C TRP A 145 3.31 -2.21 0.84
N VAL A 146 4.56 -2.57 1.10
CA VAL A 146 5.45 -1.86 2.02
C VAL A 146 6.38 -0.97 1.18
N PRO A 147 6.23 0.36 1.21
CA PRO A 147 7.04 1.27 0.41
C PRO A 147 8.54 1.07 0.65
N GLY A 148 9.31 1.03 -0.44
CA GLY A 148 10.72 0.65 -0.38
C GLY A 148 11.01 -0.85 -0.26
N GLY A 149 9.98 -1.66 0.03
CA GLY A 149 10.01 -3.11 0.14
C GLY A 149 9.14 -3.81 -0.91
N ARG A 150 8.55 -4.93 -0.51
CA ARG A 150 7.78 -5.80 -1.40
C ARG A 150 6.28 -5.51 -1.43
N ILE A 151 5.63 -5.97 -2.49
CA ILE A 151 4.17 -6.14 -2.56
C ILE A 151 3.78 -7.53 -2.09
N SER A 152 2.56 -7.69 -1.58
CA SER A 152 1.95 -9.00 -1.38
C SER A 152 1.73 -9.72 -2.71
N THR A 153 2.04 -11.02 -2.75
CA THR A 153 1.90 -11.83 -3.97
C THR A 153 0.47 -11.86 -4.49
N TYR A 154 -0.51 -11.77 -3.60
CA TYR A 154 -1.92 -11.74 -3.95
C TYR A 154 -2.27 -10.59 -4.92
N TYR A 155 -1.67 -9.41 -4.75
CA TYR A 155 -1.95 -8.23 -5.57
C TYR A 155 -1.05 -8.09 -6.80
N ARG A 156 -0.29 -9.11 -7.16
CA ARG A 156 0.49 -9.10 -8.40
C ARG A 156 -0.41 -9.03 -9.61
N VAL A 157 -0.01 -8.22 -10.57
CA VAL A 157 -0.63 -8.15 -11.89
C VAL A 157 -0.45 -9.49 -12.62
N THR A 158 -1.53 -9.97 -13.23
CA THR A 158 -1.57 -11.21 -14.01
C THR A 158 -2.16 -10.94 -15.40
N GLU A 159 -2.14 -11.94 -16.27
CA GLU A 159 -2.77 -11.85 -17.59
C GLU A 159 -4.30 -11.62 -17.52
N GLN A 160 -4.92 -11.93 -16.39
CA GLN A 160 -6.35 -11.77 -16.14
C GLN A 160 -6.71 -10.40 -15.54
N THR A 161 -5.71 -9.62 -15.11
CA THR A 161 -5.93 -8.29 -14.53
C THR A 161 -6.50 -7.35 -15.58
N ARG A 162 -7.65 -6.74 -15.31
CA ARG A 162 -8.32 -5.77 -16.18
C ARG A 162 -7.92 -4.34 -15.85
N VAL A 163 -7.79 -4.03 -14.58
CA VAL A 163 -7.39 -2.70 -14.11
C VAL A 163 -6.10 -2.81 -13.31
N ILE A 164 -5.08 -2.10 -13.77
CA ILE A 164 -3.79 -2.03 -13.09
C ILE A 164 -3.73 -0.71 -12.31
N LEU A 165 -3.41 -0.80 -11.04
CA LEU A 165 -3.13 0.35 -10.19
C LEU A 165 -1.61 0.57 -10.17
N GLU A 166 -1.15 1.68 -10.75
CA GLU A 166 0.23 2.15 -10.63
C GLU A 166 0.31 3.15 -9.47
N VAL A 167 1.18 2.89 -8.53
CA VAL A 167 1.44 3.75 -7.38
C VAL A 167 2.91 4.13 -7.37
N THR A 168 3.20 5.43 -7.43
CA THR A 168 4.56 5.97 -7.39
C THR A 168 4.70 6.88 -6.18
N CYS A 169 5.60 6.53 -5.28
CA CYS A 169 6.02 7.38 -4.18
C CYS A 169 7.28 8.16 -4.61
N MET A 170 7.33 9.45 -4.32
CA MET A 170 8.57 10.21 -4.54
C MET A 170 9.66 9.67 -3.59
N GLU A 171 10.84 9.44 -4.16
CA GLU A 171 12.01 9.08 -3.38
C GLU A 171 12.35 10.28 -2.47
N LYS A 172 12.48 10.03 -1.16
CA LYS A 172 13.04 11.06 -0.28
C LYS A 172 14.45 11.34 -0.75
N GLN A 173 14.69 12.53 -1.24
CA GLN A 173 16.06 13.03 -1.41
C GLN A 173 16.63 13.18 0.00
N GLU A 174 17.64 12.40 0.31
CA GLU A 174 18.47 12.57 1.50
C GLU A 174 19.30 13.85 1.41
#